data_07351b6ed08c6e1c6196440a2b3fecca
#
_entry.id   07351b6ed08c6e1c6196440a2b3fecca
#
_cell.length_a   1.000
_cell.length_b   1.000
_cell.length_c   1.000
_cell.angle_alpha   90.00
_cell.angle_beta   90.00
_cell.angle_gamma   90.00
#
_symmetry.space_group_name_H-M   'P 1'
#
loop_
_entity.id
_entity.type
_entity.pdbx_description
1 polymer ?
#
loop_
_entity_poly.entity_id
_entity_poly.type
_entity_poly.pdbx_seq_one_letter_code
_entity_poly.pdbx_strand_id
1 'polypeptide(L)'
;MGAPSPGAAEQRGRPRSQRARVAVLTAAAELMVSGGFADLTVEGIAAAAGVGKQTVYRWWGSKADVVVEAVAEGYLTLPIVSLGDAGDLRADLAAWLRGIRSAIEEEDAARLVEAIMSALASAGETSEAIHQSLIRPIMAEIDSRFREHDRAHPGALPGPPSFLAETVGAHLLLHVMFGWPLGEERIGQLLDLVAPAAP
;
A
#
# COMPACT_ATOMS: atom_id res chain seq x y z
N MET A 1 37.66 30.83 -34.92
CA MET A 1 37.35 29.38 -34.88
C MET A 1 36.91 29.09 -33.43
N GLY A 2 35.60 29.22 -33.16
CA GLY A 2 35.00 29.07 -31.81
C GLY A 2 34.59 27.64 -31.56
N ALA A 3 35.08 27.04 -30.48
CA ALA A 3 34.67 25.72 -30.02
C ALA A 3 33.22 25.74 -29.50
N PRO A 4 32.41 24.72 -29.77
CA PRO A 4 31.05 24.65 -29.25
C PRO A 4 31.06 24.34 -27.75
N SER A 5 30.25 25.11 -26.99
CA SER A 5 30.06 24.92 -25.55
C SER A 5 29.38 23.55 -25.25
N PRO A 6 29.83 22.81 -24.21
CA PRO A 6 29.33 21.45 -23.88
C PRO A 6 28.08 21.46 -22.99
N GLY A 7 27.14 22.35 -23.21
CA GLY A 7 25.95 22.48 -22.35
C GLY A 7 24.60 22.12 -22.98
N ALA A 8 24.52 21.83 -24.27
CA ALA A 8 23.25 21.72 -24.99
C ALA A 8 22.70 20.27 -25.11
N ALA A 9 23.48 19.26 -24.82
CA ALA A 9 23.08 17.85 -24.99
C ALA A 9 22.41 17.24 -23.75
N GLU A 10 22.74 17.68 -22.53
CA GLU A 10 22.18 17.14 -21.29
C GLU A 10 20.76 17.62 -21.00
N GLN A 11 20.34 18.79 -21.49
CA GLN A 11 19.01 19.33 -21.25
C GLN A 11 17.90 18.72 -22.11
N ARG A 12 18.22 17.99 -23.21
CA ARG A 12 17.22 17.38 -24.10
C ARG A 12 16.72 15.99 -23.64
N GLY A 13 17.45 15.28 -22.81
CA GLY A 13 17.08 13.94 -22.32
C GLY A 13 16.18 13.96 -21.10
N ARG A 14 16.36 14.94 -20.22
CA ARG A 14 15.68 15.02 -18.91
C ARG A 14 14.16 15.25 -19.01
N PRO A 15 13.61 16.17 -19.84
CA PRO A 15 12.17 16.36 -19.96
C PRO A 15 11.43 15.19 -20.62
N ARG A 16 12.07 14.48 -21.57
CA ARG A 16 11.46 13.32 -22.24
C ARG A 16 11.42 12.10 -21.33
N SER A 17 12.45 11.87 -20.54
CA SER A 17 12.49 10.77 -19.58
C SER A 17 11.44 10.96 -18.48
N GLN A 18 11.29 12.18 -17.95
CA GLN A 18 10.29 12.47 -16.92
C GLN A 18 8.84 12.32 -17.45
N ARG A 19 8.56 12.78 -18.66
CA ARG A 19 7.24 12.59 -19.29
C ARG A 19 6.91 11.12 -19.50
N ALA A 20 7.88 10.31 -19.95
CA ALA A 20 7.69 8.88 -20.11
C ALA A 20 7.47 8.18 -18.77
N ARG A 21 8.17 8.60 -17.70
CA ARG A 21 7.96 8.08 -16.35
C ARG A 21 6.55 8.36 -15.87
N VAL A 22 6.09 9.60 -15.93
CA VAL A 22 4.71 9.98 -15.58
C VAL A 22 3.69 9.18 -16.37
N ALA A 23 3.86 9.04 -17.69
CA ALA A 23 2.95 8.27 -18.53
C ALA A 23 2.87 6.80 -18.11
N VAL A 24 4.00 6.18 -17.73
CA VAL A 24 4.04 4.78 -17.24
C VAL A 24 3.31 4.64 -15.91
N LEU A 25 3.55 5.52 -14.94
CA LEU A 25 2.89 5.47 -13.63
C LEU A 25 1.38 5.72 -13.74
N THR A 26 0.96 6.68 -14.58
CA THR A 26 -0.46 6.93 -14.86
C THR A 26 -1.13 5.72 -15.51
N ALA A 27 -0.51 5.16 -16.56
CA ALA A 27 -1.04 3.99 -17.24
C ALA A 27 -1.15 2.76 -16.31
N ALA A 28 -0.14 2.55 -15.46
CA ALA A 28 -0.18 1.48 -14.47
C ALA A 28 -1.33 1.67 -13.48
N ALA A 29 -1.55 2.90 -13.00
CA ALA A 29 -2.66 3.21 -12.10
C ALA A 29 -4.03 2.96 -12.74
N GLU A 30 -4.24 3.41 -13.99
CA GLU A 30 -5.48 3.20 -14.74
C GLU A 30 -5.77 1.71 -14.99
N LEU A 31 -4.75 0.94 -15.37
CA LEU A 31 -4.87 -0.51 -15.58
C LEU A 31 -5.12 -1.26 -14.28
N MET A 32 -4.49 -0.84 -13.17
CA MET A 32 -4.76 -1.39 -11.84
C MET A 32 -6.23 -1.20 -11.41
N VAL A 33 -6.79 -0.01 -11.64
CA VAL A 33 -8.18 0.29 -11.29
C VAL A 33 -9.16 -0.51 -12.15
N SER A 34 -8.84 -0.72 -13.43
CA SER A 34 -9.74 -1.39 -14.38
C SER A 34 -9.70 -2.90 -14.37
N GLY A 35 -8.51 -3.52 -14.14
CA GLY A 35 -8.30 -4.95 -14.29
C GLY A 35 -7.61 -5.62 -13.08
N GLY A 36 -7.16 -4.84 -12.10
CA GLY A 36 -6.43 -5.36 -10.96
C GLY A 36 -4.98 -5.76 -11.28
N PHE A 37 -4.27 -6.25 -10.24
CA PHE A 37 -2.86 -6.62 -10.36
C PHE A 37 -2.63 -7.89 -11.19
N ALA A 38 -3.59 -8.83 -11.18
CA ALA A 38 -3.50 -10.09 -11.92
C ALA A 38 -3.35 -9.84 -13.42
N ASP A 39 -4.20 -9.00 -13.99
CA ASP A 39 -4.24 -8.70 -15.42
C ASP A 39 -3.18 -7.69 -15.86
N LEU A 40 -2.51 -7.03 -14.92
CA LEU A 40 -1.47 -6.04 -15.21
C LEU A 40 -0.24 -6.71 -15.81
N THR A 41 0.27 -6.17 -16.93
CA THR A 41 1.50 -6.62 -17.57
C THR A 41 2.38 -5.44 -17.92
N VAL A 42 3.71 -5.65 -17.97
CA VAL A 42 4.66 -4.60 -18.40
C VAL A 42 4.38 -4.19 -19.84
N GLU A 43 3.96 -5.14 -20.68
CA GLU A 43 3.56 -4.89 -22.08
C GLU A 43 2.32 -4.01 -22.17
N GLY A 44 1.31 -4.29 -21.36
CA GLY A 44 0.08 -3.50 -21.28
C GLY A 44 0.36 -2.07 -20.82
N ILE A 45 1.16 -1.93 -19.75
CA ILE A 45 1.61 -0.62 -19.24
C ILE A 45 2.35 0.17 -20.33
N ALA A 46 3.32 -0.47 -20.99
CA ALA A 46 4.10 0.19 -22.03
C ALA A 46 3.25 0.64 -23.21
N ALA A 47 2.31 -0.21 -23.64
CA ALA A 47 1.37 0.11 -24.73
C ALA A 47 0.45 1.28 -24.35
N ALA A 48 -0.16 1.27 -23.17
CA ALA A 48 -1.02 2.34 -22.68
C ALA A 48 -0.25 3.67 -22.47
N ALA A 49 0.99 3.61 -21.99
CA ALA A 49 1.87 4.77 -21.83
C ALA A 49 2.47 5.30 -23.13
N GLY A 50 2.31 4.60 -24.26
CA GLY A 50 2.90 4.99 -25.54
C GLY A 50 4.44 4.91 -25.55
N VAL A 51 5.04 4.01 -24.77
CA VAL A 51 6.49 3.82 -24.66
C VAL A 51 6.91 2.41 -25.05
N GLY A 52 8.19 2.24 -25.38
CA GLY A 52 8.74 0.89 -25.62
C GLY A 52 8.89 0.10 -24.33
N LYS A 53 8.61 -1.20 -24.34
CA LYS A 53 8.82 -2.13 -23.20
C LYS A 53 10.20 -1.99 -22.56
N GLN A 54 11.26 -1.83 -23.38
CA GLN A 54 12.62 -1.60 -22.89
C GLN A 54 12.77 -0.31 -22.08
N THR A 55 11.92 0.69 -22.32
CA THR A 55 11.89 1.93 -21.54
C THR A 55 11.38 1.66 -20.13
N VAL A 56 10.36 0.81 -19.99
CA VAL A 56 9.84 0.40 -18.68
C VAL A 56 10.92 -0.40 -17.94
N TYR A 57 11.46 -1.47 -18.53
CA TYR A 57 12.47 -2.32 -17.86
C TYR A 57 13.77 -1.60 -17.52
N ARG A 58 14.07 -0.47 -18.15
CA ARG A 58 15.23 0.35 -17.77
C ARG A 58 15.09 1.00 -16.40
N TRP A 59 13.87 1.26 -15.96
CA TRP A 59 13.60 1.95 -14.69
C TRP A 59 12.99 1.02 -13.63
N TRP A 60 12.26 0.01 -14.05
CA TRP A 60 11.57 -0.93 -13.18
C TRP A 60 11.88 -2.37 -13.57
N GLY A 61 12.20 -3.19 -12.57
CA GLY A 61 12.50 -4.61 -12.79
C GLY A 61 11.25 -5.46 -13.06
N SER A 62 10.10 -5.04 -12.55
CA SER A 62 8.84 -5.78 -12.61
C SER A 62 7.61 -4.86 -12.69
N LYS A 63 6.45 -5.44 -12.97
CA LYS A 63 5.16 -4.72 -12.87
C LYS A 63 4.88 -4.25 -11.43
N ALA A 64 5.33 -5.02 -10.43
CA ALA A 64 5.15 -4.66 -9.03
C ALA A 64 5.93 -3.40 -8.66
N ASP A 65 7.18 -3.24 -9.15
CA ASP A 65 7.97 -2.04 -8.89
C ASP A 65 7.32 -0.78 -9.49
N VAL A 66 6.67 -0.90 -10.66
CA VAL A 66 5.90 0.20 -11.26
C VAL A 66 4.72 0.58 -10.36
N VAL A 67 3.99 -0.40 -9.84
CA VAL A 67 2.84 -0.18 -8.97
C VAL A 67 3.27 0.42 -7.64
N VAL A 68 4.35 -0.09 -7.02
CA VAL A 68 4.92 0.45 -5.79
C VAL A 68 5.27 1.93 -5.96
N GLU A 69 5.93 2.29 -7.06
CA GLU A 69 6.26 3.68 -7.33
C GLU A 69 5.03 4.53 -7.63
N ALA A 70 4.03 3.97 -8.34
CA ALA A 70 2.76 4.67 -8.57
C ALA A 70 2.01 4.99 -7.26
N VAL A 71 2.05 4.09 -6.28
CA VAL A 71 1.51 4.32 -4.93
C VAL A 71 2.35 5.37 -4.19
N ALA A 72 3.67 5.23 -4.19
CA ALA A 72 4.58 6.14 -3.50
C ALA A 72 4.45 7.60 -4.00
N GLU A 73 4.26 7.77 -5.30
CA GLU A 73 4.12 9.08 -5.96
C GLU A 73 2.66 9.60 -6.00
N GLY A 74 1.70 8.85 -5.42
CA GLY A 74 0.30 9.26 -5.35
C GLY A 74 -0.49 9.15 -6.66
N TYR A 75 0.02 8.42 -7.67
CA TYR A 75 -0.73 8.11 -8.89
C TYR A 75 -1.80 7.04 -8.68
N LEU A 76 -1.58 6.16 -7.71
CA LEU A 76 -2.47 5.06 -7.38
C LEU A 76 -2.76 5.04 -5.88
N THR A 77 -4.04 5.01 -5.54
CA THR A 77 -4.48 4.62 -4.21
C THR A 77 -4.91 3.16 -4.28
N LEU A 78 -4.25 2.28 -3.53
CA LEU A 78 -4.66 0.88 -3.46
C LEU A 78 -6.04 0.80 -2.80
N PRO A 79 -6.94 -0.07 -3.29
CA PRO A 79 -8.20 -0.35 -2.62
C PRO A 79 -7.90 -1.12 -1.32
N ILE A 80 -7.61 -0.36 -0.27
CA ILE A 80 -7.48 -0.93 1.06
C ILE A 80 -8.90 -1.16 1.56
N VAL A 81 -9.12 -2.34 2.13
CA VAL A 81 -10.40 -2.63 2.81
C VAL A 81 -10.58 -1.58 3.90
N SER A 82 -11.57 -0.69 3.73
CA SER A 82 -11.86 0.34 4.71
C SER A 82 -12.37 -0.31 5.99
N LEU A 83 -11.93 0.20 7.12
CA LEU A 83 -12.43 -0.22 8.42
C LEU A 83 -13.87 0.32 8.59
N GLY A 84 -14.85 -0.58 8.64
CA GLY A 84 -16.26 -0.22 8.75
C GLY A 84 -16.59 0.56 10.01
N ASP A 85 -17.77 1.18 10.00
CA ASP A 85 -18.37 1.87 11.15
C ASP A 85 -19.83 1.42 11.34
N ALA A 86 -20.01 0.15 11.68
CA ALA A 86 -21.33 -0.41 12.00
C ALA A 86 -21.75 -0.20 13.47
N GLY A 87 -20.92 0.47 14.26
CA GLY A 87 -21.17 0.78 15.66
C GLY A 87 -20.62 -0.25 16.64
N ASP A 88 -20.08 -1.37 16.17
CA ASP A 88 -19.40 -2.40 16.97
C ASP A 88 -17.94 -2.49 16.56
N LEU A 89 -17.05 -1.88 17.36
CA LEU A 89 -15.62 -1.86 17.09
C LEU A 89 -15.02 -3.26 16.86
N ARG A 90 -15.43 -4.25 17.66
CA ARG A 90 -14.92 -5.61 17.55
C ARG A 90 -15.37 -6.28 16.24
N ALA A 91 -16.63 -6.13 15.88
CA ALA A 91 -17.17 -6.66 14.64
C ALA A 91 -16.55 -5.99 13.42
N ASP A 92 -16.37 -4.66 13.47
CA ASP A 92 -15.74 -3.88 12.40
C ASP A 92 -14.27 -4.29 12.19
N LEU A 93 -13.48 -4.40 13.25
CA LEU A 93 -12.11 -4.89 13.21
C LEU A 93 -12.02 -6.34 12.68
N ALA A 94 -12.95 -7.21 13.13
CA ALA A 94 -13.01 -8.60 12.65
C ALA A 94 -13.25 -8.68 11.14
N ALA A 95 -14.24 -7.93 10.65
CA ALA A 95 -14.57 -7.87 9.22
C ALA A 95 -13.40 -7.32 8.39
N TRP A 96 -12.76 -6.26 8.88
CA TRP A 96 -11.61 -5.65 8.25
C TRP A 96 -10.41 -6.60 8.16
N LEU A 97 -10.04 -7.27 9.26
CA LEU A 97 -8.94 -8.26 9.28
C LEU A 97 -9.20 -9.44 8.34
N ARG A 98 -10.46 -9.93 8.26
CA ARG A 98 -10.85 -10.96 7.29
C ARG A 98 -10.74 -10.48 5.85
N GLY A 99 -11.16 -9.24 5.59
CA GLY A 99 -11.05 -8.62 4.26
C GLY A 99 -9.60 -8.51 3.81
N ILE A 100 -8.68 -8.07 4.70
CA ILE A 100 -7.24 -8.01 4.41
C ILE A 100 -6.69 -9.42 4.17
N ARG A 101 -7.04 -10.41 5.02
CA ARG A 101 -6.64 -11.79 4.80
C ARG A 101 -7.02 -12.28 3.41
N SER A 102 -8.29 -12.14 3.05
CA SER A 102 -8.77 -12.56 1.73
C SER A 102 -8.03 -11.88 0.58
N ALA A 103 -7.73 -10.59 0.73
CA ALA A 103 -6.98 -9.84 -0.27
C ALA A 103 -5.52 -10.29 -0.40
N ILE A 104 -4.89 -10.75 0.68
CA ILE A 104 -3.48 -11.21 0.68
C ILE A 104 -3.37 -12.67 0.19
N GLU A 105 -4.39 -13.48 0.40
CA GLU A 105 -4.40 -14.91 0.00
C GLU A 105 -4.51 -15.09 -1.52
N GLU A 106 -4.85 -14.06 -2.30
CA GLU A 106 -4.78 -14.10 -3.77
C GLU A 106 -3.33 -14.09 -4.24
N GLU A 107 -2.95 -15.06 -5.08
CA GLU A 107 -1.55 -15.28 -5.52
C GLU A 107 -0.91 -14.02 -6.13
N ASP A 108 -1.65 -13.27 -6.92
CA ASP A 108 -1.15 -12.05 -7.54
C ASP A 108 -1.02 -10.89 -6.56
N ALA A 109 -1.91 -10.81 -5.57
CA ALA A 109 -1.82 -9.81 -4.52
C ALA A 109 -0.62 -10.07 -3.60
N ALA A 110 -0.27 -11.32 -3.34
CA ALA A 110 0.91 -11.68 -2.56
C ALA A 110 2.20 -11.09 -3.16
N ARG A 111 2.36 -11.11 -4.47
CA ARG A 111 3.54 -10.53 -5.15
C ARG A 111 3.61 -9.01 -4.99
N LEU A 112 2.46 -8.33 -5.04
CA LEU A 112 2.42 -6.88 -4.80
C LEU A 112 2.77 -6.55 -3.36
N VAL A 113 2.22 -7.32 -2.42
CA VAL A 113 2.51 -7.18 -0.98
C VAL A 113 4.00 -7.39 -0.71
N GLU A 114 4.62 -8.43 -1.29
CA GLU A 114 6.06 -8.69 -1.17
C GLU A 114 6.90 -7.52 -1.71
N ALA A 115 6.53 -6.95 -2.86
CA ALA A 115 7.21 -5.80 -3.42
C ALA A 115 7.09 -4.54 -2.53
N ILE A 116 5.90 -4.30 -1.95
CA ILE A 116 5.66 -3.21 -0.99
C ILE A 116 6.52 -3.41 0.26
N MET A 117 6.55 -4.62 0.83
CA MET A 117 7.35 -4.94 2.01
C MET A 117 8.84 -4.78 1.73
N SER A 118 9.31 -5.23 0.57
CA SER A 118 10.70 -5.04 0.14
C SER A 118 11.06 -3.56 0.03
N ALA A 119 10.18 -2.75 -0.53
CA ALA A 119 10.37 -1.31 -0.64
C ALA A 119 10.35 -0.60 0.74
N LEU A 120 9.48 -1.01 1.65
CA LEU A 120 9.43 -0.50 3.03
C LEU A 120 10.69 -0.88 3.83
N ALA A 121 11.25 -2.06 3.58
CA ALA A 121 12.48 -2.52 4.23
C ALA A 121 13.74 -1.84 3.66
N SER A 122 13.65 -1.22 2.48
CA SER A 122 14.74 -0.43 1.92
C SER A 122 14.84 0.92 2.64
N ALA A 123 16.06 1.41 2.84
CA ALA A 123 16.25 2.77 3.31
C ALA A 123 16.18 3.74 2.12
N GLY A 124 15.39 4.82 2.20
CA GLY A 124 15.38 5.85 1.17
C GLY A 124 14.01 6.51 0.93
N GLU A 125 13.97 7.35 -0.09
CA GLU A 125 12.79 8.17 -0.42
C GLU A 125 11.56 7.33 -0.75
N THR A 126 11.72 6.18 -1.43
CA THR A 126 10.61 5.28 -1.76
C THR A 126 9.95 4.68 -0.52
N SER A 127 10.74 4.26 0.47
CA SER A 127 10.23 3.74 1.74
C SER A 127 9.41 4.80 2.47
N GLU A 128 9.94 6.02 2.59
CA GLU A 128 9.23 7.13 3.23
C GLU A 128 7.96 7.50 2.46
N ALA A 129 8.00 7.53 1.13
CA ALA A 129 6.84 7.83 0.31
C ALA A 129 5.72 6.78 0.48
N ILE A 130 6.05 5.48 0.52
CA ILE A 130 5.09 4.41 0.80
C ILE A 130 4.54 4.53 2.23
N HIS A 131 5.39 4.83 3.20
CA HIS A 131 4.95 5.04 4.57
C HIS A 131 3.90 6.16 4.63
N GLN A 132 4.13 7.28 3.97
CA GLN A 132 3.21 8.42 3.95
C GLN A 132 1.93 8.16 3.16
N SER A 133 2.01 7.48 2.01
CA SER A 133 0.88 7.29 1.09
C SER A 133 0.03 6.06 1.41
N LEU A 134 0.59 5.05 2.07
CA LEU A 134 -0.08 3.78 2.33
C LEU A 134 -0.25 3.49 3.83
N ILE A 135 0.86 3.44 4.58
CA ILE A 135 0.83 2.96 5.97
C ILE A 135 0.15 3.96 6.88
N ARG A 136 0.51 5.23 6.77
CA ARG A 136 0.00 6.29 7.63
C ARG A 136 -1.52 6.50 7.54
N PRO A 137 -2.16 6.49 6.35
CA PRO A 137 -3.62 6.53 6.26
C PRO A 137 -4.32 5.37 6.94
N ILE A 138 -3.82 4.13 6.78
CA ILE A 138 -4.36 2.94 7.42
C ILE A 138 -4.29 3.08 8.95
N MET A 139 -3.13 3.46 9.46
CA MET A 139 -2.93 3.63 10.91
C MET A 139 -3.82 4.74 11.48
N ALA A 140 -4.00 5.84 10.73
CA ALA A 140 -4.88 6.93 11.13
C ALA A 140 -6.36 6.50 11.20
N GLU A 141 -6.81 5.66 10.27
CA GLU A 141 -8.17 5.11 10.26
C GLU A 141 -8.41 4.21 11.48
N ILE A 142 -7.49 3.30 11.77
CA ILE A 142 -7.57 2.42 12.94
C ILE A 142 -7.59 3.25 14.24
N ASP A 143 -6.67 4.21 14.39
CA ASP A 143 -6.59 5.08 15.58
C ASP A 143 -7.90 5.91 15.76
N SER A 144 -8.46 6.43 14.66
CA SER A 144 -9.73 7.17 14.69
C SER A 144 -10.86 6.30 15.25
N ARG A 145 -10.99 5.05 14.79
CA ARG A 145 -12.03 4.11 15.25
C ARG A 145 -11.90 3.78 16.73
N PHE A 146 -10.69 3.54 17.23
CA PHE A 146 -10.47 3.32 18.65
C PHE A 146 -10.81 4.57 19.49
N ARG A 147 -10.44 5.77 19.02
CA ARG A 147 -10.80 7.03 19.70
C ARG A 147 -12.29 7.33 19.70
N GLU A 148 -12.99 7.01 18.63
CA GLU A 148 -14.44 7.16 18.53
C GLU A 148 -15.14 6.22 19.51
N HIS A 149 -14.69 4.95 19.57
CA HIS A 149 -15.21 3.99 20.52
C HIS A 149 -14.96 4.42 21.98
N ASP A 150 -13.76 4.88 22.32
CA ASP A 150 -13.42 5.34 23.67
C ASP A 150 -14.26 6.56 24.10
N ARG A 151 -14.55 7.48 23.15
CA ARG A 151 -15.43 8.61 23.41
C ARG A 151 -16.90 8.20 23.64
N ALA A 152 -17.37 7.20 22.90
CA ALA A 152 -18.72 6.68 23.04
C ALA A 152 -18.89 5.78 24.29
N HIS A 153 -17.83 5.06 24.67
CA HIS A 153 -17.83 4.07 25.77
C HIS A 153 -16.59 4.27 26.66
N PRO A 154 -16.55 5.34 27.48
CA PRO A 154 -15.39 5.65 28.31
C PRO A 154 -15.01 4.49 29.24
N GLY A 155 -13.76 4.05 29.18
CA GLY A 155 -13.24 2.96 30.01
C GLY A 155 -13.57 1.54 29.52
N ALA A 156 -14.19 1.38 28.36
CA ALA A 156 -14.44 0.07 27.75
C ALA A 156 -13.19 -0.54 27.11
N LEU A 157 -12.23 0.29 26.71
CA LEU A 157 -10.98 -0.20 26.11
C LEU A 157 -9.97 -0.66 27.17
N PRO A 158 -9.19 -1.71 26.89
CA PRO A 158 -8.18 -2.23 27.80
C PRO A 158 -6.90 -1.34 27.91
N GLY A 159 -6.81 -0.28 27.13
CA GLY A 159 -5.67 0.63 27.11
C GLY A 159 -5.89 1.86 26.21
N PRO A 160 -4.85 2.69 26.06
CA PRO A 160 -4.93 3.89 25.23
C PRO A 160 -5.26 3.58 23.76
N PRO A 161 -6.20 4.31 23.12
CA PRO A 161 -6.60 4.09 21.72
C PRO A 161 -5.43 3.96 20.74
N SER A 162 -4.44 4.86 20.81
CA SER A 162 -3.29 4.85 19.92
C SER A 162 -2.42 3.60 20.08
N PHE A 163 -2.22 3.13 21.32
CA PHE A 163 -1.47 1.91 21.59
C PHE A 163 -2.18 0.66 21.05
N LEU A 164 -3.51 0.62 21.16
CA LEU A 164 -4.31 -0.49 20.63
C LEU A 164 -4.30 -0.48 19.10
N ALA A 165 -4.39 0.69 18.47
CA ALA A 165 -4.26 0.85 17.02
C ALA A 165 -2.88 0.37 16.53
N GLU A 166 -1.80 0.78 17.20
CA GLU A 166 -0.43 0.33 16.90
C GLU A 166 -0.29 -1.19 17.07
N THR A 167 -0.92 -1.77 18.08
CA THR A 167 -0.91 -3.24 18.32
C THR A 167 -1.54 -3.98 17.15
N VAL A 168 -2.71 -3.51 16.67
CA VAL A 168 -3.37 -4.09 15.49
C VAL A 168 -2.50 -3.97 14.24
N GLY A 169 -1.97 -2.77 13.99
CA GLY A 169 -1.11 -2.51 12.82
C GLY A 169 0.19 -3.33 12.84
N ALA A 170 0.87 -3.39 13.99
CA ALA A 170 2.09 -4.18 14.13
C ALA A 170 1.83 -5.68 13.96
N HIS A 171 0.73 -6.19 14.53
CA HIS A 171 0.34 -7.59 14.37
C HIS A 171 0.10 -7.94 12.90
N LEU A 172 -0.69 -7.11 12.20
CA LEU A 172 -0.94 -7.28 10.78
C LEU A 172 0.36 -7.24 9.95
N LEU A 173 1.21 -6.24 10.21
CA LEU A 173 2.49 -6.08 9.52
C LEU A 173 3.37 -7.33 9.66
N LEU A 174 3.49 -7.90 10.87
CA LEU A 174 4.26 -9.11 11.10
C LEU A 174 3.70 -10.31 10.33
N HIS A 175 2.37 -10.49 10.31
CA HIS A 175 1.74 -11.56 9.55
C HIS A 175 2.03 -11.42 8.05
N VAL A 176 1.92 -10.22 7.51
CA VAL A 176 2.23 -9.92 6.11
C VAL A 176 3.72 -10.13 5.80
N MET A 177 4.62 -9.60 6.63
CA MET A 177 6.07 -9.69 6.41
C MET A 177 6.60 -11.13 6.43
N PHE A 178 6.08 -11.97 7.32
CA PHE A 178 6.56 -13.33 7.50
C PHE A 178 5.71 -14.39 6.79
N GLY A 179 4.66 -13.98 6.08
CA GLY A 179 3.73 -14.90 5.43
C GLY A 179 2.99 -15.80 6.42
N TRP A 180 2.80 -15.35 7.67
CA TRP A 180 2.09 -16.13 8.66
C TRP A 180 0.59 -16.13 8.39
N PRO A 181 -0.09 -17.27 8.57
CA PRO A 181 -1.53 -17.31 8.33
C PRO A 181 -2.30 -16.48 9.37
N LEU A 182 -3.14 -15.58 8.90
CA LEU A 182 -4.04 -14.80 9.74
C LEU A 182 -5.40 -15.53 9.89
N GLY A 183 -5.36 -16.73 10.53
CA GLY A 183 -6.55 -17.56 10.74
C GLY A 183 -7.55 -16.97 11.75
N GLU A 184 -8.78 -17.52 11.78
CA GLU A 184 -9.86 -17.03 12.67
C GLU A 184 -9.46 -17.05 14.15
N GLU A 185 -8.74 -18.10 14.59
CA GLU A 185 -8.25 -18.16 15.97
C GLU A 185 -7.33 -16.98 16.32
N ARG A 186 -6.41 -16.65 15.40
CA ARG A 186 -5.47 -15.55 15.61
C ARG A 186 -6.17 -14.20 15.58
N ILE A 187 -7.14 -14.02 14.69
CA ILE A 187 -8.01 -12.83 14.66
C ILE A 187 -8.76 -12.73 15.99
N GLY A 188 -9.36 -13.83 16.48
CA GLY A 188 -10.06 -13.86 17.74
C GLY A 188 -9.17 -13.47 18.94
N GLN A 189 -7.95 -14.03 19.02
CA GLN A 189 -6.97 -13.72 20.07
C GLN A 189 -6.57 -12.24 20.06
N LEU A 190 -6.35 -11.65 18.88
CA LEU A 190 -6.04 -10.23 18.76
C LEU A 190 -7.22 -9.37 19.23
N LEU A 191 -8.44 -9.71 18.81
CA LEU A 191 -9.64 -8.99 19.19
C LEU A 191 -9.92 -9.08 20.71
N ASP A 192 -9.66 -10.23 21.33
CA ASP A 192 -9.80 -10.40 22.79
C ASP A 192 -8.82 -9.50 23.54
N LEU A 193 -7.67 -9.21 22.96
CA LEU A 193 -6.66 -8.32 23.53
C LEU A 193 -7.02 -6.84 23.36
N VAL A 194 -7.51 -6.42 22.17
CA VAL A 194 -7.64 -4.99 21.83
C VAL A 194 -9.06 -4.44 21.91
N ALA A 195 -10.08 -5.30 21.76
CA ALA A 195 -11.49 -4.98 21.80
C ALA A 195 -12.27 -6.18 22.41
N PRO A 196 -12.09 -6.44 23.73
CA PRO A 196 -12.77 -7.56 24.38
C PRO A 196 -14.27 -7.46 24.24
N ALA A 197 -14.97 -8.61 24.18
CA ALA A 197 -16.42 -8.62 24.22
C ALA A 197 -16.90 -8.00 25.54
N ALA A 198 -17.98 -7.25 25.48
CA ALA A 198 -18.63 -6.75 26.69
C ALA A 198 -19.03 -7.95 27.58
N PRO A 199 -18.92 -7.83 28.90
CA PRO A 199 -19.26 -8.89 29.85
C PRO A 199 -20.75 -9.26 29.82
#